data_86350eddf1c67bba54248d90f7e75dad
#
_entry.id   86350eddf1c67bba54248d90f7e75dad
#
_cell.length_a   1.000
_cell.length_b   1.000
_cell.length_c   1.000
_cell.angle_alpha   90.00
_cell.angle_beta   90.00
_cell.angle_gamma   90.00
#
_symmetry.space_group_name_H-M   'P 1'
#
loop_
_entity.id
_entity.type
_entity.pdbx_description
1 polymer ?
#
loop_
_entity_poly.entity_id
_entity_poly.type
_entity_poly.pdbx_seq_one_letter_code
_entity_poly.pdbx_strand_id
1 'polypeptide(L)'
;MFQKRVDQVIARMKADGLKQILVSEPCSIYYLTGVDVGPGERLFALYLNDEGRKVLFLNTLFTVEQKDCEEIWYSDTDDSTSLLAGVIDSSETLGVDKDWTARFLIPLMEKCEGLKVVLGSKYVDDTRAIKDEKEIECMIENSQINDVVME
;
A
#
# COMPACT_ATOMS: atom_id res chain seq x y z
N MET A 1 1.64 -8.56 9.29
CA MET A 1 0.74 -7.47 8.85
C MET A 1 0.03 -6.88 10.06
N PHE A 2 -0.20 -5.58 10.08
CA PHE A 2 -0.93 -4.92 11.17
C PHE A 2 -2.44 -4.94 10.89
N GLN A 3 -3.08 -6.06 11.20
CA GLN A 3 -4.47 -6.35 10.81
C GLN A 3 -5.45 -5.23 11.18
N LYS A 4 -5.37 -4.70 12.40
CA LYS A 4 -6.24 -3.60 12.86
C LYS A 4 -6.18 -2.37 11.95
N ARG A 5 -4.97 -2.00 11.46
CA ARG A 5 -4.77 -0.86 10.56
C ARG A 5 -5.37 -1.13 9.17
N VAL A 6 -5.16 -2.34 8.65
CA VAL A 6 -5.76 -2.77 7.38
C VAL A 6 -7.28 -2.77 7.46
N ASP A 7 -7.86 -3.29 8.55
CA ASP A 7 -9.32 -3.30 8.75
C ASP A 7 -9.91 -1.88 8.80
N GLN A 8 -9.19 -0.93 9.40
CA GLN A 8 -9.58 0.48 9.42
C GLN A 8 -9.58 1.10 8.02
N VAL A 9 -8.56 0.83 7.21
CA VAL A 9 -8.51 1.30 5.81
C VAL A 9 -9.68 0.72 5.02
N ILE A 10 -9.90 -0.60 5.11
CA ILE A 10 -11.02 -1.28 4.43
C ILE A 10 -12.38 -0.73 4.88
N ALA A 11 -12.55 -0.46 6.17
CA ALA A 11 -13.79 0.11 6.70
C ALA A 11 -14.07 1.51 6.11
N ARG A 12 -13.03 2.36 5.96
CA ARG A 12 -13.14 3.67 5.31
C ARG A 12 -13.46 3.56 3.83
N MET A 13 -12.82 2.63 3.12
CA MET A 13 -13.12 2.34 1.71
C MET A 13 -14.58 1.95 1.54
N LYS A 14 -15.07 1.02 2.36
CA LYS A 14 -16.49 0.59 2.36
C LYS A 14 -17.46 1.73 2.59
N ALA A 15 -17.16 2.62 3.53
CA ALA A 15 -18.01 3.77 3.86
C ALA A 15 -18.21 4.71 2.66
N ASP A 16 -17.18 4.81 1.80
CA ASP A 16 -17.22 5.64 0.59
C ASP A 16 -17.59 4.83 -0.68
N GLY A 17 -17.88 3.53 -0.56
CA GLY A 17 -18.22 2.67 -1.69
C GLY A 17 -17.04 2.31 -2.59
N LEU A 18 -15.79 2.53 -2.17
CA LEU A 18 -14.61 2.11 -2.92
C LEU A 18 -14.32 0.62 -2.65
N LYS A 19 -14.24 -0.17 -3.73
CA LYS A 19 -14.10 -1.64 -3.65
C LYS A 19 -12.66 -2.11 -3.55
N GLN A 20 -11.72 -1.36 -4.09
CA GLN A 20 -10.33 -1.78 -4.20
C GLN A 20 -9.36 -0.60 -4.20
N ILE A 21 -8.17 -0.82 -3.68
CA ILE A 21 -7.09 0.17 -3.62
C ILE A 21 -5.73 -0.49 -3.88
N LEU A 22 -4.87 0.24 -4.58
CA LEU A 22 -3.44 -0.03 -4.69
C LEU A 22 -2.65 1.03 -3.94
N VAL A 23 -1.81 0.58 -3.02
CA VAL A 23 -0.89 1.41 -2.24
C VAL A 23 0.53 1.13 -2.72
N SER A 24 1.29 2.14 -3.10
CA SER A 24 2.68 2.02 -3.59
C SER A 24 3.68 2.82 -2.75
N GLU A 25 3.21 3.76 -1.95
CA GLU A 25 4.09 4.56 -1.09
C GLU A 25 4.71 3.66 0.00
N PRO A 26 6.07 3.54 0.05
CA PRO A 26 6.74 2.58 0.93
C PRO A 26 6.42 2.76 2.41
N CYS A 27 6.30 4.00 2.91
CA CYS A 27 5.95 4.24 4.31
C CYS A 27 4.51 3.82 4.63
N SER A 28 3.60 3.92 3.67
CA SER A 28 2.20 3.46 3.80
C SER A 28 2.14 1.93 3.81
N ILE A 29 2.91 1.27 2.93
CA ILE A 29 3.03 -0.19 2.94
C ILE A 29 3.66 -0.66 4.25
N TYR A 30 4.75 -0.02 4.70
CA TYR A 30 5.37 -0.31 6.00
C TYR A 30 4.37 -0.17 7.15
N TYR A 31 3.60 0.91 7.19
CA TYR A 31 2.57 1.15 8.20
C TYR A 31 1.53 0.04 8.27
N LEU A 32 1.15 -0.53 7.13
CA LEU A 32 0.13 -1.57 7.03
C LEU A 32 0.68 -2.99 7.21
N THR A 33 1.93 -3.23 6.79
CA THR A 33 2.48 -4.58 6.66
C THR A 33 3.69 -4.84 7.55
N GLY A 34 4.42 -3.81 7.95
CA GLY A 34 5.74 -3.93 8.59
C GLY A 34 6.85 -4.31 7.62
N VAL A 35 6.61 -4.24 6.30
CA VAL A 35 7.63 -4.49 5.28
C VAL A 35 8.36 -3.19 4.98
N ASP A 36 9.66 -3.15 5.29
CA ASP A 36 10.54 -2.02 5.03
C ASP A 36 11.42 -2.34 3.82
N VAL A 37 11.09 -1.74 2.68
CA VAL A 37 11.79 -1.95 1.41
C VAL A 37 11.97 -0.61 0.71
N GLY A 38 13.19 -0.36 0.23
CA GLY A 38 13.48 0.70 -0.73
C GLY A 38 13.38 0.16 -2.15
N PRO A 39 12.23 0.30 -2.83
CA PRO A 39 11.98 -0.40 -4.08
C PRO A 39 12.79 0.13 -5.28
N GLY A 40 13.33 1.35 -5.18
CA GLY A 40 13.98 2.01 -6.31
C GLY A 40 13.00 2.17 -7.49
N GLU A 41 13.35 1.62 -8.64
CA GLU A 41 12.51 1.66 -9.85
C GLU A 41 11.53 0.49 -9.97
N ARG A 42 11.55 -0.46 -9.02
CA ARG A 42 10.75 -1.68 -9.07
C ARG A 42 9.37 -1.46 -8.52
N LEU A 43 8.42 -2.20 -9.04
CA LEU A 43 7.08 -2.22 -8.50
C LEU A 43 7.11 -2.78 -7.07
N PHE A 44 6.61 -2.01 -6.12
CA PHE A 44 6.31 -2.43 -4.76
C PHE A 44 4.92 -1.93 -4.45
N ALA A 45 3.96 -2.83 -4.25
CA ALA A 45 2.57 -2.44 -4.10
C ALA A 45 1.82 -3.39 -3.17
N LEU A 46 0.87 -2.85 -2.44
CA LEU A 46 -0.12 -3.57 -1.66
C LEU A 46 -1.50 -3.33 -2.26
N TYR A 47 -2.13 -4.40 -2.70
CA TYR A 47 -3.54 -4.40 -3.10
C TYR A 47 -4.40 -4.79 -1.91
N LEU A 48 -5.49 -4.05 -1.73
CA LEU A 48 -6.54 -4.35 -0.75
C LEU A 48 -7.90 -4.25 -1.43
N ASN A 49 -8.82 -5.16 -1.10
CA ASN A 49 -10.22 -5.01 -1.49
C ASN A 49 -11.16 -4.97 -0.28
N ASP A 50 -12.41 -4.60 -0.52
CA ASP A 50 -13.42 -4.47 0.53
C ASP A 50 -13.86 -5.82 1.13
N GLU A 51 -13.57 -6.95 0.48
CA GLU A 51 -13.80 -8.30 1.01
C GLU A 51 -12.69 -8.77 1.95
N GLY A 52 -11.59 -8.03 2.06
CA GLY A 52 -10.45 -8.34 2.93
C GLY A 52 -9.31 -9.09 2.23
N ARG A 53 -9.35 -9.23 0.88
CA ARG A 53 -8.20 -9.75 0.13
C ARG A 53 -7.03 -8.77 0.22
N LYS A 54 -5.85 -9.31 0.46
CA LYS A 54 -4.60 -8.58 0.63
C LYS A 54 -3.55 -9.24 -0.25
N VAL A 55 -2.98 -8.50 -1.20
CA VAL A 55 -1.94 -9.02 -2.10
C VAL A 55 -0.75 -8.07 -2.09
N LEU A 56 0.41 -8.58 -1.74
CA LEU A 56 1.67 -7.85 -1.72
C LEU A 56 2.51 -8.23 -2.94
N PHE A 57 2.88 -7.25 -3.76
CA PHE A 57 3.73 -7.43 -4.94
C PHE A 57 5.18 -7.16 -4.58
N LEU A 58 6.04 -8.15 -4.79
CA LEU A 58 7.42 -8.14 -4.34
C LEU A 58 8.36 -8.54 -5.48
N ASN A 59 9.44 -7.78 -5.66
CA ASN A 59 10.51 -8.20 -6.55
C ASN A 59 11.42 -9.21 -5.84
N THR A 60 11.90 -10.23 -6.56
CA THR A 60 12.78 -11.28 -6.03
C THR A 60 14.12 -10.77 -5.46
N LEU A 61 14.49 -9.52 -5.74
CA LEU A 61 15.65 -8.86 -5.16
C LEU A 61 15.38 -8.25 -3.78
N PHE A 62 14.13 -8.20 -3.35
CA PHE A 62 13.80 -7.72 -2.01
C PHE A 62 14.02 -8.82 -0.98
N THR A 63 14.56 -8.44 0.17
CA THR A 63 14.67 -9.34 1.31
C THR A 63 13.51 -9.06 2.26
N VAL A 64 12.50 -9.90 2.22
CA VAL A 64 11.27 -9.75 3.00
C VAL A 64 10.95 -11.06 3.68
N GLU A 65 10.62 -11.00 4.99
CA GLU A 65 10.04 -12.13 5.69
C GLU A 65 8.60 -12.34 5.24
N GLN A 66 8.19 -13.59 5.07
CA GLN A 66 6.82 -13.96 4.70
C GLN A 66 5.79 -13.27 5.61
N LYS A 67 4.75 -12.70 5.00
CA LYS A 67 3.67 -12.01 5.69
C LYS A 67 2.37 -12.83 5.64
N ASP A 68 1.46 -12.51 6.53
CA ASP A 68 0.11 -13.10 6.55
C ASP A 68 -0.80 -12.41 5.50
N CYS A 69 -0.44 -12.62 4.23
CA CYS A 69 -1.20 -12.19 3.06
C CYS A 69 -0.74 -12.97 1.82
N GLU A 70 -1.49 -12.85 0.74
CA GLU A 70 -1.06 -13.35 -0.57
C GLU A 70 0.15 -12.55 -1.03
N GLU A 71 1.21 -13.23 -1.50
CA GLU A 71 2.42 -12.61 -2.03
C GLU A 71 2.58 -12.99 -3.50
N ILE A 72 2.77 -12.00 -4.35
CA ILE A 72 3.12 -12.20 -5.76
C ILE A 72 4.54 -11.73 -5.96
N TRP A 73 5.43 -12.70 -6.16
CA TRP A 73 6.84 -12.47 -6.42
C TRP A 73 7.09 -12.41 -7.93
N TYR A 74 7.89 -11.45 -8.36
CA TYR A 74 8.27 -11.25 -9.75
C TYR A 74 9.75 -10.87 -9.87
N SER A 75 10.35 -11.14 -11.02
CA SER A 75 11.72 -10.75 -11.36
C SER A 75 11.74 -9.53 -12.30
N ASP A 76 12.90 -8.94 -12.51
CA ASP A 76 13.06 -7.80 -13.45
C ASP A 76 12.74 -8.14 -14.90
N THR A 77 12.62 -9.43 -15.26
CA THR A 77 12.24 -9.91 -16.58
C THR A 77 10.74 -10.15 -16.73
N ASP A 78 9.98 -10.09 -15.65
CA ASP A 78 8.56 -10.33 -15.68
C ASP A 78 7.77 -9.03 -15.96
N ASP A 79 6.61 -9.16 -16.58
CA ASP A 79 5.69 -8.05 -16.78
C ASP A 79 4.87 -7.81 -15.50
N SER A 80 5.43 -7.02 -14.58
CA SER A 80 4.81 -6.72 -13.28
C SER A 80 3.44 -6.06 -13.41
N THR A 81 3.19 -5.30 -14.49
CA THR A 81 1.89 -4.65 -14.71
C THR A 81 0.83 -5.66 -15.16
N SER A 82 1.20 -6.73 -15.87
CA SER A 82 0.28 -7.84 -16.14
C SER A 82 -0.09 -8.61 -14.89
N LEU A 83 0.83 -8.77 -13.94
CA LEU A 83 0.52 -9.38 -12.64
C LEU A 83 -0.47 -8.52 -11.83
N LEU A 84 -0.29 -7.18 -11.83
CA LEU A 84 -1.25 -6.26 -11.23
C LEU A 84 -2.64 -6.38 -11.87
N ALA A 85 -2.69 -6.36 -13.21
CA ALA A 85 -3.94 -6.47 -13.95
C ALA A 85 -4.70 -7.78 -13.65
N GLY A 86 -3.95 -8.87 -13.37
CA GLY A 86 -4.55 -10.15 -12.98
C GLY A 86 -5.20 -10.19 -11.59
N VAL A 87 -4.94 -9.17 -10.75
CA VAL A 87 -5.50 -9.08 -9.38
C VAL A 87 -6.65 -8.09 -9.30
N ILE A 88 -6.62 -7.06 -10.14
CA ILE A 88 -7.58 -5.95 -10.12
C ILE A 88 -8.89 -6.36 -10.80
N ASP A 89 -10.01 -5.96 -10.23
CA ASP A 89 -11.31 -6.02 -10.90
C ASP A 89 -11.49 -4.76 -11.77
N SER A 90 -11.34 -4.91 -13.08
CA SER A 90 -11.46 -3.79 -14.03
C SER A 90 -12.89 -3.24 -14.16
N SER A 91 -13.89 -3.95 -13.67
CA SER A 91 -15.29 -3.48 -13.64
C SER A 91 -15.57 -2.50 -12.49
N GLU A 92 -14.68 -2.44 -11.49
CA GLU A 92 -14.83 -1.61 -10.30
C GLU A 92 -13.81 -0.46 -10.30
N THR A 93 -14.15 0.65 -9.65
CA THR A 93 -13.24 1.79 -9.51
C THR A 93 -12.03 1.40 -8.64
N LEU A 94 -10.83 1.69 -9.13
CA LEU A 94 -9.57 1.49 -8.42
C LEU A 94 -9.12 2.78 -7.74
N GLY A 95 -8.90 2.73 -6.42
CA GLY A 95 -8.15 3.75 -5.72
C GLY A 95 -6.65 3.54 -5.93
N VAL A 96 -5.89 4.61 -6.16
CA VAL A 96 -4.42 4.58 -6.15
C VAL A 96 -3.92 5.66 -5.21
N ASP A 97 -2.75 5.45 -4.61
CA ASP A 97 -2.17 6.49 -3.76
C ASP A 97 -1.52 7.62 -4.58
N LYS A 98 -1.17 8.71 -3.88
CA LYS A 98 -0.61 9.93 -4.49
C LYS A 98 0.77 9.75 -5.11
N ASP A 99 1.51 8.71 -4.68
CA ASP A 99 2.89 8.46 -5.11
C ASP A 99 2.98 7.38 -6.20
N TRP A 100 1.83 7.00 -6.77
CA TRP A 100 1.79 6.00 -7.83
C TRP A 100 2.47 6.51 -9.10
N THR A 101 3.52 5.80 -9.53
CA THR A 101 4.30 6.24 -10.70
C THR A 101 3.55 5.99 -12.00
N ALA A 102 3.61 6.97 -12.93
CA ALA A 102 3.01 6.85 -14.27
C ALA A 102 3.56 5.63 -15.05
N ARG A 103 4.81 5.24 -14.78
CA ARG A 103 5.46 4.06 -15.37
C ARG A 103 4.66 2.77 -15.21
N PHE A 104 3.97 2.58 -14.09
CA PHE A 104 3.14 1.41 -13.82
C PHE A 104 1.66 1.69 -14.05
N LEU A 105 1.20 2.92 -13.76
CA LEU A 105 -0.21 3.27 -13.86
C LEU A 105 -0.70 3.27 -15.31
N ILE A 106 0.05 3.88 -16.23
CA ILE A 106 -0.34 3.96 -17.63
C ILE A 106 -0.48 2.57 -18.26
N PRO A 107 0.53 1.68 -18.20
CA PRO A 107 0.39 0.33 -18.74
C PRO A 107 -0.69 -0.50 -18.03
N LEU A 108 -0.94 -0.28 -16.75
CA LEU A 108 -2.03 -0.93 -16.03
C LEU A 108 -3.39 -0.54 -16.61
N MET A 109 -3.63 0.76 -16.84
CA MET A 109 -4.87 1.26 -17.42
C MET A 109 -5.06 0.78 -18.87
N GLU A 110 -3.96 0.65 -19.64
CA GLU A 110 -4.01 0.08 -20.99
C GLU A 110 -4.41 -1.41 -20.99
N LYS A 111 -3.95 -2.17 -19.99
CA LYS A 111 -4.30 -3.59 -19.83
C LYS A 111 -5.71 -3.82 -19.27
N CYS A 112 -6.21 -2.88 -18.49
CA CYS A 112 -7.52 -2.92 -17.85
C CYS A 112 -8.47 -1.95 -18.56
N GLU A 113 -8.93 -2.30 -19.76
CA GLU A 113 -9.80 -1.44 -20.55
C GLU A 113 -11.06 -1.03 -19.77
N GLY A 114 -11.33 0.27 -19.73
CA GLY A 114 -12.47 0.83 -19.01
C GLY A 114 -12.25 1.04 -17.51
N LEU A 115 -11.10 0.67 -16.95
CA LEU A 115 -10.77 0.88 -15.54
C LEU A 115 -10.86 2.37 -15.17
N LYS A 116 -11.68 2.68 -14.18
CA LYS A 116 -11.73 4.02 -13.57
C LYS A 116 -10.75 4.09 -12.41
N VAL A 117 -9.90 5.11 -12.42
CA VAL A 117 -8.90 5.34 -11.37
C VAL A 117 -9.25 6.61 -10.61
N VAL A 118 -9.17 6.56 -9.28
CA VAL A 118 -9.38 7.70 -8.37
C VAL A 118 -8.25 7.79 -7.35
N LEU A 119 -8.04 8.97 -6.79
CA LEU A 119 -7.08 9.13 -5.71
C LEU A 119 -7.60 8.49 -4.41
N GLY A 120 -6.88 7.48 -3.91
CA GLY A 120 -7.23 6.69 -2.75
C GLY A 120 -6.38 6.95 -1.50
N SER A 121 -5.40 7.87 -1.55
CA SER A 121 -4.46 8.12 -0.43
C SER A 121 -5.15 8.40 0.89
N LYS A 122 -6.30 9.09 0.87
CA LYS A 122 -7.03 9.50 2.07
C LYS A 122 -7.33 8.33 3.00
N TYR A 123 -7.58 7.14 2.47
CA TYR A 123 -7.95 5.97 3.29
C TYR A 123 -6.80 5.52 4.19
N VAL A 124 -5.57 5.59 3.70
CA VAL A 124 -4.37 5.31 4.48
C VAL A 124 -3.95 6.52 5.29
N ASP A 125 -3.91 7.71 4.68
CA ASP A 125 -3.49 8.96 5.33
C ASP A 125 -4.36 9.28 6.56
N ASP A 126 -5.69 9.19 6.46
CA ASP A 126 -6.63 9.41 7.57
C ASP A 126 -6.48 8.34 8.67
N THR A 127 -6.12 7.11 8.31
CA THR A 127 -5.85 6.06 9.29
C THR A 127 -4.55 6.35 10.03
N ARG A 128 -3.49 6.77 9.34
CA ARG A 128 -2.19 7.17 9.92
C ARG A 128 -2.28 8.46 10.74
N ALA A 129 -3.23 9.35 10.42
CA ALA A 129 -3.43 10.60 11.17
C ALA A 129 -3.81 10.36 12.63
N ILE A 130 -4.52 9.27 12.92
CA ILE A 130 -4.93 8.89 14.27
C ILE A 130 -3.93 7.88 14.82
N LYS A 131 -3.07 8.31 15.76
CA LYS A 131 -2.01 7.50 16.34
C LYS A 131 -2.57 6.58 17.43
N ASP A 132 -2.09 5.35 17.49
CA ASP A 132 -2.35 4.45 18.59
C ASP A 132 -1.44 4.79 19.81
N GLU A 133 -1.70 4.15 20.97
CA GLU A 133 -0.95 4.42 22.20
C GLU A 133 0.56 4.21 22.03
N LYS A 134 0.98 3.14 21.33
CA LYS A 134 2.40 2.83 21.09
C LYS A 134 3.05 3.85 20.16
N GLU A 135 2.33 4.31 19.15
CA GLU A 135 2.79 5.38 18.27
C GLU A 135 2.98 6.68 19.02
N ILE A 136 2.05 7.01 19.93
CA ILE A 136 2.13 8.20 20.80
C ILE A 136 3.34 8.09 21.74
N GLU A 137 3.52 6.95 22.41
CA GLU A 137 4.69 6.70 23.27
C GLU A 137 6.01 6.90 22.50
N CYS A 138 6.13 6.29 21.33
CA CYS A 138 7.31 6.44 20.47
C CYS A 138 7.54 7.91 20.04
N MET A 139 6.48 8.65 19.73
CA MET A 139 6.59 10.07 19.38
C MET A 139 7.08 10.91 20.57
N ILE A 140 6.61 10.63 21.79
CA ILE A 140 7.03 11.32 23.02
C ILE A 140 8.52 11.05 23.29
N GLU A 141 8.95 9.77 23.24
CA GLU A 141 10.32 9.39 23.44
C GLU A 141 11.27 10.06 22.42
N ASN A 142 10.91 10.03 21.13
CA ASN A 142 11.69 10.69 20.10
C ASN A 142 11.75 12.21 20.26
N SER A 143 10.68 12.84 20.72
CA SER A 143 10.67 14.27 21.02
C SER A 143 11.65 14.61 22.17
N GLN A 144 11.65 13.81 23.24
CA GLN A 144 12.59 13.99 24.37
C GLN A 144 14.05 13.82 23.93
N ILE A 145 14.36 12.82 23.08
CA ILE A 145 15.69 12.64 22.52
C ILE A 145 16.11 13.86 21.68
N ASN A 146 15.19 14.38 20.88
CA ASN A 146 15.46 15.56 20.07
C ASN A 146 15.74 16.81 20.92
N ASP A 147 15.03 17.00 22.04
CA ASP A 147 15.27 18.10 22.96
C ASP A 147 16.69 18.05 23.54
N VAL A 148 17.16 16.85 23.93
CA VAL A 148 18.53 16.65 24.43
C VAL A 148 19.59 16.95 23.36
N VAL A 149 19.31 16.67 22.09
CA VAL A 149 20.27 16.93 20.99
C VAL A 149 20.34 18.43 20.65
N MET A 150 19.29 19.19 20.94
CA MET A 150 19.20 20.61 20.63
C MET A 150 19.76 21.51 21.75
N GLU A 151 20.01 20.99 22.96
CA GLU A 151 20.73 21.66 24.07
C GLU A 151 22.23 21.60 23.88
#